data_f92fd306f2d30d54d595a24613a08280
#
_entry.id   f92fd306f2d30d54d595a24613a08280
#
_cell.length_a   1.000
_cell.length_b   1.000
_cell.length_c   1.000
_cell.angle_alpha   90.00
_cell.angle_beta   90.00
_cell.angle_gamma   90.00
#
_symmetry.space_group_name_H-M   'P 1'
#
loop_
_entity.id
_entity.type
_entity.pdbx_description
1 polymer ?
#
loop_
_entity_poly.entity_id
_entity_poly.type
_entity_poly.pdbx_seq_one_letter_code
_entity_poly.pdbx_strand_id
1 'polypeptide(L)'
;MNNFSKRVLSIAIPITIQNIISSGLNLVDNIMIGNLGPLPIASVGLVNQFMFILTLTTFGCASGSGIFVAQYWGVKDFDNIEKTIEHILKVTYTLSILFFIVLFFFPEQMLGVFSKDPEVISIGIPYARIVSFTTLLTSFSFIIAMALRTVEKAKIPMYVSLVALGFNTVGNYLLIFGIGPFPKLGVTGAAIATLLSRLAEFLIYVFLVTSKKYPIRLSLKRMFTFDIVFFKKLMKYASPVIVNEFLWSLGMTTYTFVFARMSTTAVVVRNISSTIENFGFIFFGGISSATVVIVGSELGRKKYDLAKKYARKFLQLTIIAASIAGLGVILFSRVIINLYNVDEFIRNTVLTVIIIVGAAQPIKMLNGVNIVGILRSGGETKFAMFLEIVSLWFIGVPLVAITGLVFKLPITVVYVCTIVEEIFKIILGMKRYRSGKWIKNLINE
;
A
#
# COMPACT_ATOMS: atom_id res chain seq x y z
N MET A 1 -13.63 -28.56 1.89
CA MET A 1 -13.47 -27.12 2.18
C MET A 1 -14.81 -26.42 2.06
N ASN A 2 -15.21 -25.63 3.05
CA ASN A 2 -16.46 -24.88 3.05
C ASN A 2 -16.44 -23.81 1.93
N ASN A 3 -17.58 -23.45 1.36
CA ASN A 3 -17.68 -22.48 0.25
C ASN A 3 -17.01 -21.11 0.57
N PHE A 4 -17.09 -20.69 1.85
CA PHE A 4 -16.40 -19.51 2.35
C PHE A 4 -14.88 -19.61 2.22
N SER A 5 -14.28 -20.71 2.70
CA SER A 5 -12.80 -20.87 2.66
C SER A 5 -12.26 -20.91 1.22
N LYS A 6 -12.98 -21.57 0.29
CA LYS A 6 -12.61 -21.58 -1.13
C LYS A 6 -12.60 -20.16 -1.71
N ARG A 7 -13.62 -19.37 -1.40
CA ARG A 7 -13.75 -17.98 -1.87
C ARG A 7 -12.67 -17.08 -1.27
N VAL A 8 -12.39 -17.22 0.02
CA VAL A 8 -11.30 -16.46 0.68
C VAL A 8 -9.96 -16.78 0.03
N LEU A 9 -9.61 -18.07 -0.12
CA LEU A 9 -8.31 -18.46 -0.69
C LEU A 9 -8.17 -18.06 -2.16
N SER A 10 -9.25 -18.11 -2.95
CA SER A 10 -9.22 -17.72 -4.37
C SER A 10 -8.95 -16.21 -4.57
N ILE A 11 -9.19 -15.38 -3.56
CA ILE A 11 -8.93 -13.94 -3.57
C ILE A 11 -7.62 -13.64 -2.84
N ALA A 12 -7.47 -14.13 -1.62
CA ALA A 12 -6.34 -13.77 -0.76
C ALA A 12 -5.00 -14.30 -1.30
N ILE A 13 -4.92 -15.56 -1.79
CA ILE A 13 -3.68 -16.14 -2.26
C ILE A 13 -3.10 -15.36 -3.46
N PRO A 14 -3.86 -15.11 -4.55
CA PRO A 14 -3.33 -14.34 -5.67
C PRO A 14 -2.86 -12.94 -5.27
N ILE A 15 -3.57 -12.28 -4.35
CA ILE A 15 -3.20 -10.94 -3.87
C ILE A 15 -1.92 -11.01 -3.03
N THR A 16 -1.78 -12.00 -2.16
CA THR A 16 -0.57 -12.21 -1.37
C THR A 16 0.62 -12.50 -2.29
N ILE A 17 0.46 -13.37 -3.29
CA ILE A 17 1.50 -13.65 -4.29
C ILE A 17 1.86 -12.36 -5.06
N GLN A 18 0.88 -11.56 -5.47
CA GLN A 18 1.12 -10.30 -6.14
C GLN A 18 1.90 -9.32 -5.25
N ASN A 19 1.60 -9.24 -3.97
CA ASN A 19 2.34 -8.40 -3.02
C ASN A 19 3.79 -8.89 -2.85
N ILE A 20 4.01 -10.21 -2.82
CA ILE A 20 5.36 -10.80 -2.81
C ILE A 20 6.13 -10.42 -4.07
N ILE A 21 5.50 -10.54 -5.24
CA ILE A 21 6.10 -10.16 -6.53
C ILE A 21 6.48 -8.67 -6.52
N SER A 22 5.60 -7.80 -6.07
CA SER A 22 5.85 -6.35 -6.00
C SER A 22 6.99 -6.01 -5.03
N SER A 23 7.05 -6.68 -3.88
CA SER A 23 8.14 -6.51 -2.91
C SER A 23 9.48 -7.05 -3.46
N GLY A 24 9.42 -8.17 -4.19
CA GLY A 24 10.58 -8.74 -4.87
C GLY A 24 11.13 -7.80 -5.95
N LEU A 25 10.25 -7.13 -6.72
CA LEU A 25 10.65 -6.12 -7.70
C LEU A 25 11.45 -5.00 -7.04
N ASN A 26 10.90 -4.41 -5.96
CA ASN A 26 11.58 -3.35 -5.23
C ASN A 26 12.95 -3.80 -4.66
N LEU A 27 13.04 -5.06 -4.20
CA LEU A 27 14.29 -5.62 -3.69
C LEU A 27 15.33 -5.76 -4.81
N VAL A 28 14.94 -6.32 -5.97
CA VAL A 28 15.82 -6.48 -7.14
C VAL A 28 16.33 -5.12 -7.63
N ASP A 29 15.43 -4.12 -7.74
CA ASP A 29 15.79 -2.76 -8.12
C ASP A 29 16.84 -2.16 -7.16
N ASN A 30 16.60 -2.29 -5.84
CA ASN A 30 17.51 -1.77 -4.82
C ASN A 30 18.88 -2.47 -4.85
N ILE A 31 18.93 -3.80 -5.09
CA ILE A 31 20.19 -4.55 -5.21
C ILE A 31 20.95 -4.09 -6.46
N MET A 32 20.27 -3.97 -7.61
CA MET A 32 20.92 -3.58 -8.86
C MET A 32 21.44 -2.14 -8.82
N ILE A 33 20.67 -1.20 -8.24
CA ILE A 33 21.10 0.19 -8.04
C ILE A 33 22.22 0.24 -6.99
N GLY A 34 22.17 -0.62 -5.98
CA GLY A 34 23.18 -0.73 -4.94
C GLY A 34 24.60 -1.04 -5.45
N ASN A 35 24.68 -1.79 -6.52
CA ASN A 35 25.95 -2.08 -7.19
C ASN A 35 26.59 -0.83 -7.88
N LEU A 36 25.83 0.26 -8.03
CA LEU A 36 26.35 1.54 -8.55
C LEU A 36 26.99 2.42 -7.48
N GLY A 37 26.79 2.11 -6.19
CA GLY A 37 27.36 2.82 -5.06
C GLY A 37 26.33 3.52 -4.17
N PRO A 38 26.79 4.19 -3.09
CA PRO A 38 25.91 4.78 -2.06
C PRO A 38 25.11 6.00 -2.54
N LEU A 39 25.70 6.87 -3.37
CA LEU A 39 25.02 8.07 -3.89
C LEU A 39 23.82 7.75 -4.77
N PRO A 40 23.91 6.81 -5.75
CA PRO A 40 22.77 6.31 -6.51
C PRO A 40 21.63 5.77 -5.64
N ILE A 41 21.94 4.94 -4.62
CA ILE A 41 20.91 4.40 -3.71
C ILE A 41 20.21 5.53 -2.97
N ALA A 42 20.98 6.49 -2.43
CA ALA A 42 20.43 7.62 -1.70
C ALA A 42 19.49 8.45 -2.60
N SER A 43 19.93 8.77 -3.81
CA SER A 43 19.15 9.55 -4.78
C SER A 43 17.83 8.89 -5.16
N VAL A 44 17.86 7.60 -5.52
CA VAL A 44 16.67 6.82 -5.86
C VAL A 44 15.76 6.66 -4.64
N GLY A 45 16.32 6.46 -3.46
CA GLY A 45 15.58 6.37 -2.20
C GLY A 45 14.74 7.62 -1.92
N LEU A 46 15.28 8.82 -2.19
CA LEU A 46 14.53 10.07 -2.01
C LEU A 46 13.35 10.19 -2.97
N VAL A 47 13.55 9.86 -4.25
CA VAL A 47 12.45 9.85 -5.22
C VAL A 47 11.39 8.82 -4.83
N ASN A 48 11.81 7.64 -4.38
CA ASN A 48 10.90 6.57 -3.94
C ASN A 48 10.07 6.98 -2.70
N GLN A 49 10.61 7.83 -1.81
CA GLN A 49 9.84 8.37 -0.69
C GLN A 49 8.66 9.23 -1.16
N PHE A 50 8.86 10.03 -2.21
CA PHE A 50 7.80 10.81 -2.81
C PHE A 50 6.78 9.92 -3.57
N MET A 51 7.28 8.91 -4.29
CA MET A 51 6.44 7.92 -4.96
C MET A 51 5.60 7.08 -3.98
N PHE A 52 6.10 6.86 -2.76
CA PHE A 52 5.35 6.19 -1.70
C PHE A 52 4.08 6.96 -1.31
N ILE A 53 4.18 8.29 -1.17
CA ILE A 53 3.01 9.15 -0.88
C ILE A 53 1.96 9.05 -1.99
N LEU A 54 2.39 9.10 -3.26
CA LEU A 54 1.48 8.90 -4.40
C LEU A 54 0.84 7.52 -4.38
N THR A 55 1.62 6.47 -4.14
CA THR A 55 1.12 5.10 -4.12
C THR A 55 0.02 4.92 -3.08
N LEU A 56 0.20 5.46 -1.88
CA LEU A 56 -0.81 5.38 -0.83
C LEU A 56 -2.02 6.27 -1.13
N THR A 57 -1.82 7.45 -1.71
CA THR A 57 -2.94 8.29 -2.17
C THR A 57 -3.78 7.58 -3.23
N THR A 58 -3.12 6.93 -4.20
CA THR A 58 -3.78 6.09 -5.22
C THR A 58 -4.46 4.87 -4.59
N PHE A 59 -3.85 4.25 -3.59
CA PHE A 59 -4.49 3.18 -2.81
C PHE A 59 -5.76 3.69 -2.12
N GLY A 60 -5.75 4.91 -1.60
CA GLY A 60 -6.94 5.56 -1.03
C GLY A 60 -8.08 5.69 -2.06
N CYS A 61 -7.77 6.11 -3.29
CA CYS A 61 -8.74 6.17 -4.38
C CYS A 61 -9.30 4.77 -4.70
N ALA A 62 -8.43 3.79 -4.83
CA ALA A 62 -8.80 2.40 -5.13
C ALA A 62 -9.62 1.75 -4.00
N SER A 63 -9.20 1.93 -2.74
CA SER A 63 -9.89 1.40 -1.56
C SER A 63 -11.25 2.05 -1.37
N GLY A 64 -11.33 3.38 -1.50
CA GLY A 64 -12.58 4.13 -1.37
C GLY A 64 -13.61 3.77 -2.44
N SER A 65 -13.20 3.62 -3.71
CA SER A 65 -14.08 3.16 -4.79
C SER A 65 -14.39 1.68 -4.69
N GLY A 66 -13.45 0.86 -4.22
CA GLY A 66 -13.59 -0.58 -4.02
C GLY A 66 -14.78 -0.95 -3.14
N ILE A 67 -15.18 -0.07 -2.21
CA ILE A 67 -16.38 -0.23 -1.37
C ILE A 67 -17.64 -0.34 -2.24
N PHE A 68 -17.80 0.57 -3.19
CA PHE A 68 -18.93 0.58 -4.11
C PHE A 68 -18.85 -0.57 -5.11
N VAL A 69 -17.68 -0.81 -5.69
CA VAL A 69 -17.46 -1.93 -6.62
C VAL A 69 -17.81 -3.26 -5.97
N ALA A 70 -17.46 -3.48 -4.68
CA ALA A 70 -17.79 -4.71 -3.96
C ALA A 70 -19.29 -4.87 -3.74
N GLN A 71 -20.00 -3.79 -3.38
CA GLN A 71 -21.44 -3.84 -3.17
C GLN A 71 -22.21 -4.02 -4.48
N TYR A 72 -21.83 -3.30 -5.55
CA TYR A 72 -22.41 -3.49 -6.90
C TYR A 72 -22.09 -4.88 -7.46
N TRP A 73 -20.89 -5.41 -7.21
CA TRP A 73 -20.55 -6.81 -7.57
C TRP A 73 -21.48 -7.82 -6.89
N GLY A 74 -21.89 -7.55 -5.66
CA GLY A 74 -22.87 -8.35 -4.94
C GLY A 74 -24.18 -8.55 -5.70
N VAL A 75 -24.70 -7.50 -6.31
CA VAL A 75 -25.97 -7.48 -7.08
C VAL A 75 -25.76 -7.62 -8.60
N LYS A 76 -24.51 -7.82 -9.05
CA LYS A 76 -24.15 -7.96 -10.48
C LYS A 76 -24.47 -6.71 -11.34
N ASP A 77 -24.42 -5.55 -10.75
CA ASP A 77 -24.63 -4.28 -11.41
C ASP A 77 -23.32 -3.79 -12.08
N PHE A 78 -23.04 -4.31 -13.25
CA PHE A 78 -21.80 -3.99 -13.98
C PHE A 78 -21.75 -2.55 -14.46
N ASP A 79 -22.88 -1.93 -14.81
CA ASP A 79 -22.94 -0.56 -15.28
C ASP A 79 -22.47 0.42 -14.20
N ASN A 80 -22.94 0.29 -12.97
CA ASN A 80 -22.48 1.11 -11.86
C ASN A 80 -21.08 0.74 -11.38
N ILE A 81 -20.58 -0.48 -11.59
CA ILE A 81 -19.16 -0.82 -11.40
C ILE A 81 -18.30 -0.01 -12.35
N GLU A 82 -18.59 -0.04 -13.66
CA GLU A 82 -17.86 0.71 -14.69
C GLU A 82 -17.90 2.21 -14.39
N LYS A 83 -19.07 2.76 -14.08
CA LYS A 83 -19.27 4.15 -13.71
C LYS A 83 -18.45 4.55 -12.48
N THR A 84 -18.35 3.68 -11.47
CA THR A 84 -17.53 3.91 -10.29
C THR A 84 -16.05 4.01 -10.67
N ILE A 85 -15.57 3.09 -11.51
CA ILE A 85 -14.17 3.05 -11.97
C ILE A 85 -13.84 4.30 -12.81
N GLU A 86 -14.72 4.69 -13.73
CA GLU A 86 -14.54 5.86 -14.58
C GLU A 86 -14.45 7.16 -13.77
N HIS A 87 -15.29 7.33 -12.75
CA HIS A 87 -15.25 8.52 -11.89
C HIS A 87 -14.02 8.57 -10.99
N ILE A 88 -13.63 7.44 -10.40
CA ILE A 88 -12.44 7.43 -9.55
C ILE A 88 -11.14 7.56 -10.36
N LEU A 89 -11.10 7.09 -11.59
CA LEU A 89 -9.97 7.33 -12.51
C LEU A 89 -9.74 8.82 -12.73
N LYS A 90 -10.80 9.63 -12.91
CA LYS A 90 -10.68 11.09 -13.06
C LYS A 90 -10.01 11.71 -11.85
N VAL A 91 -10.44 11.34 -10.62
CA VAL A 91 -9.82 11.81 -9.38
C VAL A 91 -8.35 11.37 -9.31
N THR A 92 -8.09 10.10 -9.57
CA THR A 92 -6.74 9.53 -9.49
C THR A 92 -5.81 10.18 -10.51
N TYR A 93 -6.27 10.41 -11.76
CA TYR A 93 -5.48 11.12 -12.76
C TYR A 93 -5.21 12.57 -12.39
N THR A 94 -6.17 13.29 -11.81
CA THR A 94 -5.96 14.65 -11.33
C THR A 94 -4.84 14.68 -10.29
N LEU A 95 -4.86 13.77 -9.31
CA LEU A 95 -3.79 13.65 -8.31
C LEU A 95 -2.46 13.27 -8.95
N SER A 96 -2.46 12.29 -9.87
CA SER A 96 -1.24 11.83 -10.54
C SER A 96 -0.60 12.91 -11.41
N ILE A 97 -1.38 13.76 -12.05
CA ILE A 97 -0.89 14.92 -12.82
C ILE A 97 -0.20 15.91 -11.88
N LEU A 98 -0.73 16.17 -10.69
CA LEU A 98 -0.07 17.04 -9.70
C LEU A 98 1.30 16.47 -9.30
N PHE A 99 1.38 15.16 -9.02
CA PHE A 99 2.64 14.50 -8.71
C PHE A 99 3.60 14.49 -9.90
N PHE A 100 3.09 14.26 -11.12
CA PHE A 100 3.87 14.37 -12.35
C PHE A 100 4.50 15.76 -12.50
N ILE A 101 3.71 16.82 -12.31
CA ILE A 101 4.19 18.21 -12.41
C ILE A 101 5.32 18.46 -11.43
N VAL A 102 5.18 18.04 -10.18
CA VAL A 102 6.21 18.23 -9.15
C VAL A 102 7.48 17.46 -9.50
N LEU A 103 7.38 16.17 -9.86
CA LEU A 103 8.55 15.34 -10.18
C LEU A 103 9.25 15.76 -11.47
N PHE A 104 8.52 16.23 -12.47
CA PHE A 104 9.08 16.58 -13.76
C PHE A 104 9.65 17.99 -13.82
N PHE A 105 8.90 18.98 -13.32
CA PHE A 105 9.28 20.39 -13.42
C PHE A 105 10.07 20.90 -12.20
N PHE A 106 9.84 20.30 -11.02
CA PHE A 106 10.43 20.76 -9.76
C PHE A 106 11.22 19.65 -9.02
N PRO A 107 11.99 18.77 -9.72
CA PRO A 107 12.69 17.67 -9.08
C PRO A 107 13.75 18.12 -8.10
N GLU A 108 14.47 19.22 -8.40
CA GLU A 108 15.51 19.78 -7.55
C GLU A 108 14.94 20.27 -6.21
N GLN A 109 13.85 21.04 -6.25
CA GLN A 109 13.18 21.54 -5.06
C GLN A 109 12.62 20.38 -4.23
N MET A 110 12.02 19.39 -4.86
CA MET A 110 11.46 18.20 -4.21
C MET A 110 12.56 17.40 -3.50
N LEU A 111 13.68 17.14 -4.17
CA LEU A 111 14.82 16.42 -3.58
C LEU A 111 15.48 17.25 -2.47
N GLY A 112 15.56 18.59 -2.65
CA GLY A 112 16.12 19.53 -1.68
C GLY A 112 15.36 19.58 -0.34
N VAL A 113 14.09 19.15 -0.30
CA VAL A 113 13.35 18.98 0.97
C VAL A 113 13.96 17.87 1.83
N PHE A 114 14.48 16.81 1.20
CA PHE A 114 14.97 15.61 1.88
C PHE A 114 16.49 15.59 2.04
N SER A 115 17.24 16.20 1.13
CA SER A 115 18.72 16.22 1.16
C SER A 115 19.27 17.58 0.81
N LYS A 116 20.41 17.93 1.44
CA LYS A 116 21.20 19.11 1.09
C LYS A 116 22.45 18.77 0.27
N ASP A 117 22.68 17.49 -0.01
CA ASP A 117 23.84 17.01 -0.77
C ASP A 117 23.62 17.26 -2.27
N PRO A 118 24.43 18.13 -2.93
CA PRO A 118 24.27 18.46 -4.33
C PRO A 118 24.48 17.26 -5.26
N GLU A 119 25.37 16.32 -4.89
CA GLU A 119 25.64 15.13 -5.71
C GLU A 119 24.44 14.17 -5.72
N VAL A 120 23.84 13.95 -4.56
CA VAL A 120 22.62 13.15 -4.43
C VAL A 120 21.48 13.76 -5.25
N ILE A 121 21.31 15.08 -5.19
CA ILE A 121 20.27 15.80 -5.94
C ILE A 121 20.53 15.70 -7.45
N SER A 122 21.76 15.92 -7.91
CA SER A 122 22.11 15.90 -9.34
C SER A 122 21.86 14.53 -9.99
N ILE A 123 22.15 13.43 -9.28
CA ILE A 123 21.87 12.07 -9.72
C ILE A 123 20.36 11.78 -9.72
N GLY A 124 19.64 12.33 -8.75
CA GLY A 124 18.20 12.10 -8.58
C GLY A 124 17.32 12.81 -9.61
N ILE A 125 17.73 13.98 -10.13
CA ILE A 125 16.93 14.78 -11.09
C ILE A 125 16.54 13.99 -12.35
N PRO A 126 17.47 13.40 -13.13
CA PRO A 126 17.11 12.66 -14.33
C PRO A 126 16.24 11.43 -14.02
N TYR A 127 16.51 10.75 -12.90
CA TYR A 127 15.68 9.63 -12.44
C TYR A 127 14.25 10.09 -12.14
N ALA A 128 14.07 11.17 -11.37
CA ALA A 128 12.77 11.72 -11.00
C ALA A 128 11.95 12.12 -12.25
N ARG A 129 12.58 12.78 -13.22
CA ARG A 129 11.92 13.18 -14.47
C ARG A 129 11.41 12.00 -15.29
N ILE A 130 12.18 10.93 -15.41
CA ILE A 130 11.76 9.73 -16.15
C ILE A 130 10.66 8.99 -15.40
N VAL A 131 10.84 8.77 -14.09
CA VAL A 131 9.87 8.08 -13.24
C VAL A 131 8.56 8.86 -13.10
N SER A 132 8.57 10.20 -13.30
CA SER A 132 7.35 10.99 -13.27
C SER A 132 6.27 10.48 -14.25
N PHE A 133 6.66 10.00 -15.42
CA PHE A 133 5.71 9.42 -16.41
C PHE A 133 5.04 8.15 -15.87
N THR A 134 5.71 7.41 -14.98
CA THR A 134 5.12 6.22 -14.38
C THR A 134 3.94 6.54 -13.47
N THR A 135 3.84 7.77 -12.95
CA THR A 135 2.74 8.19 -12.08
C THR A 135 1.38 8.02 -12.76
N LEU A 136 1.28 8.41 -14.03
CA LEU A 136 0.06 8.32 -14.83
C LEU A 136 -0.27 6.87 -15.18
N LEU A 137 0.73 6.10 -15.63
CA LEU A 137 0.57 4.70 -16.03
C LEU A 137 0.18 3.82 -14.84
N THR A 138 0.90 3.98 -13.72
CA THR A 138 0.67 3.19 -12.51
C THR A 138 -0.69 3.48 -11.89
N SER A 139 -1.15 4.73 -11.91
CA SER A 139 -2.44 5.11 -11.36
C SER A 139 -3.60 4.41 -12.06
N PHE A 140 -3.58 4.32 -13.39
CA PHE A 140 -4.56 3.54 -14.15
C PHE A 140 -4.49 2.06 -13.79
N SER A 141 -3.28 1.47 -13.89
CA SER A 141 -3.03 0.06 -13.62
C SER A 141 -3.51 -0.33 -12.23
N PHE A 142 -3.26 0.52 -11.22
CA PHE A 142 -3.64 0.26 -9.84
C PHE A 142 -5.16 0.22 -9.63
N ILE A 143 -5.90 1.18 -10.21
CA ILE A 143 -7.36 1.21 -10.13
C ILE A 143 -7.98 -0.02 -10.82
N ILE A 144 -7.49 -0.38 -12.01
CA ILE A 144 -8.00 -1.55 -12.75
C ILE A 144 -7.65 -2.84 -12.02
N ALA A 145 -6.43 -2.97 -11.50
CA ALA A 145 -6.03 -4.12 -10.69
C ALA A 145 -6.95 -4.30 -9.47
N MET A 146 -7.24 -3.21 -8.74
CA MET A 146 -8.13 -3.24 -7.58
C MET A 146 -9.56 -3.61 -7.96
N ALA A 147 -10.08 -3.07 -9.06
CA ALA A 147 -11.40 -3.41 -9.57
C ALA A 147 -11.49 -4.90 -9.95
N LEU A 148 -10.48 -5.45 -10.65
CA LEU A 148 -10.41 -6.87 -10.98
C LEU A 148 -10.34 -7.76 -9.73
N ARG A 149 -9.59 -7.37 -8.71
CA ARG A 149 -9.58 -8.08 -7.42
C ARG A 149 -10.97 -8.08 -6.78
N THR A 150 -11.65 -6.94 -6.83
CA THR A 150 -12.97 -6.74 -6.21
C THR A 150 -14.07 -7.55 -6.91
N VAL A 151 -13.96 -7.78 -8.21
CA VAL A 151 -14.86 -8.69 -8.96
C VAL A 151 -14.36 -10.15 -8.98
N GLU A 152 -13.56 -10.53 -7.99
CA GLU A 152 -13.04 -11.89 -7.77
C GLU A 152 -12.15 -12.45 -8.90
N LYS A 153 -11.53 -11.57 -9.70
CA LYS A 153 -10.57 -11.89 -10.77
C LYS A 153 -9.12 -11.63 -10.36
N ALA A 154 -8.79 -11.84 -9.08
CA ALA A 154 -7.49 -11.50 -8.48
C ALA A 154 -6.27 -12.19 -9.14
N LYS A 155 -6.46 -13.31 -9.84
CA LYS A 155 -5.38 -13.98 -10.60
C LYS A 155 -4.86 -13.13 -11.75
N ILE A 156 -5.72 -12.29 -12.36
CA ILE A 156 -5.31 -11.47 -13.50
C ILE A 156 -4.24 -10.45 -13.10
N PRO A 157 -4.47 -9.57 -12.10
CA PRO A 157 -3.44 -8.66 -11.62
C PRO A 157 -2.16 -9.37 -11.17
N MET A 158 -2.25 -10.55 -10.57
CA MET A 158 -1.09 -11.35 -10.18
C MET A 158 -0.21 -11.71 -11.40
N TYR A 159 -0.80 -12.21 -12.49
CA TYR A 159 -0.04 -12.53 -13.71
C TYR A 159 0.51 -11.28 -14.40
N VAL A 160 -0.25 -10.19 -14.44
CA VAL A 160 0.22 -8.91 -15.00
C VAL A 160 1.43 -8.39 -14.23
N SER A 161 1.40 -8.45 -12.90
CA SER A 161 2.54 -8.06 -12.04
C SER A 161 3.75 -8.97 -12.26
N LEU A 162 3.55 -10.27 -12.50
CA LEU A 162 4.65 -11.19 -12.81
C LEU A 162 5.34 -10.84 -14.14
N VAL A 163 4.55 -10.51 -15.16
CA VAL A 163 5.09 -10.05 -16.46
C VAL A 163 5.84 -8.73 -16.28
N ALA A 164 5.28 -7.77 -15.54
CA ALA A 164 5.93 -6.49 -15.27
C ALA A 164 7.26 -6.67 -14.50
N LEU A 165 7.32 -7.58 -13.52
CA LEU A 165 8.55 -7.93 -12.82
C LEU A 165 9.62 -8.46 -13.79
N GLY A 166 9.25 -9.38 -14.69
CA GLY A 166 10.17 -9.92 -15.70
C GLY A 166 10.75 -8.82 -16.60
N PHE A 167 9.88 -7.96 -17.15
CA PHE A 167 10.31 -6.82 -17.97
C PHE A 167 11.23 -5.86 -17.21
N ASN A 168 10.89 -5.52 -15.97
CA ASN A 168 11.70 -4.62 -15.16
C ASN A 168 13.08 -5.23 -14.84
N THR A 169 13.12 -6.48 -14.36
CA THR A 169 14.38 -7.15 -14.00
C THR A 169 15.33 -7.27 -15.19
N VAL A 170 14.81 -7.72 -16.35
CA VAL A 170 15.61 -7.82 -17.58
C VAL A 170 16.03 -6.42 -18.05
N GLY A 171 15.13 -5.46 -18.08
CA GLY A 171 15.42 -4.09 -18.47
C GLY A 171 16.48 -3.44 -17.58
N ASN A 172 16.40 -3.62 -16.27
CA ASN A 172 17.41 -3.15 -15.32
C ASN A 172 18.78 -3.78 -15.61
N TYR A 173 18.83 -5.10 -15.79
CA TYR A 173 20.09 -5.80 -16.07
C TYR A 173 20.74 -5.26 -17.36
N LEU A 174 19.98 -5.06 -18.41
CA LEU A 174 20.49 -4.59 -19.70
C LEU A 174 20.93 -3.12 -19.64
N LEU A 175 20.09 -2.23 -19.05
CA LEU A 175 20.29 -0.78 -19.13
C LEU A 175 21.16 -0.21 -18.00
N ILE A 176 21.15 -0.80 -16.82
CA ILE A 176 22.03 -0.37 -15.72
C ILE A 176 23.47 -0.71 -16.02
N PHE A 177 23.72 -1.96 -16.45
CA PHE A 177 25.08 -2.48 -16.62
C PHE A 177 25.60 -2.36 -18.04
N GLY A 178 24.77 -2.09 -19.05
CA GLY A 178 25.17 -1.95 -20.44
C GLY A 178 25.53 -3.29 -21.07
N ILE A 179 24.64 -4.27 -21.01
CA ILE A 179 24.89 -5.64 -21.51
C ILE A 179 24.47 -5.76 -22.98
N GLY A 180 25.34 -6.37 -23.80
CA GLY A 180 25.12 -6.56 -25.23
C GLY A 180 25.12 -5.23 -25.99
N PRO A 181 24.11 -4.94 -26.85
CA PRO A 181 24.04 -3.70 -27.65
C PRO A 181 23.56 -2.48 -26.84
N PHE A 182 23.23 -2.63 -25.56
CA PHE A 182 22.65 -1.58 -24.74
C PHE A 182 23.73 -0.71 -24.07
N PRO A 183 23.56 0.63 -24.03
CA PRO A 183 24.50 1.50 -23.34
C PRO A 183 24.41 1.35 -21.82
N LYS A 184 25.51 1.55 -21.11
CA LYS A 184 25.54 1.59 -19.65
C LYS A 184 24.99 2.92 -19.17
N LEU A 185 23.73 2.93 -18.71
CA LEU A 185 23.02 4.14 -18.29
C LEU A 185 22.93 4.31 -16.78
N GLY A 186 23.37 3.33 -15.98
CA GLY A 186 23.34 3.41 -14.51
C GLY A 186 21.92 3.70 -13.97
N VAL A 187 21.79 4.71 -13.11
CA VAL A 187 20.51 5.11 -12.47
C VAL A 187 19.43 5.49 -13.50
N THR A 188 19.82 6.18 -14.57
CA THR A 188 18.90 6.52 -15.68
C THR A 188 18.37 5.26 -16.37
N GLY A 189 19.21 4.24 -16.51
CA GLY A 189 18.81 2.93 -17.03
C GLY A 189 17.74 2.25 -16.18
N ALA A 190 17.87 2.33 -14.84
CA ALA A 190 16.85 1.84 -13.92
C ALA A 190 15.51 2.58 -14.08
N ALA A 191 15.53 3.91 -14.24
CA ALA A 191 14.34 4.71 -14.46
C ALA A 191 13.63 4.33 -15.78
N ILE A 192 14.39 4.13 -16.87
CA ILE A 192 13.85 3.72 -18.18
C ILE A 192 13.25 2.31 -18.09
N ALA A 193 13.95 1.35 -17.47
CA ALA A 193 13.45 -0.01 -17.28
C ALA A 193 12.13 -0.02 -16.49
N THR A 194 12.05 0.79 -15.43
CA THR A 194 10.84 0.95 -14.66
C THR A 194 9.71 1.56 -15.52
N LEU A 195 9.98 2.60 -16.28
CA LEU A 195 9.00 3.21 -17.17
C LEU A 195 8.46 2.21 -18.20
N LEU A 196 9.34 1.46 -18.86
CA LEU A 196 8.96 0.44 -19.86
C LEU A 196 8.13 -0.68 -19.24
N SER A 197 8.50 -1.14 -18.06
CA SER A 197 7.74 -2.14 -17.30
C SER A 197 6.33 -1.64 -16.95
N ARG A 198 6.20 -0.39 -16.48
CA ARG A 198 4.89 0.22 -16.19
C ARG A 198 4.07 0.47 -17.45
N LEU A 199 4.71 0.81 -18.56
CA LEU A 199 4.04 0.93 -19.84
C LEU A 199 3.49 -0.43 -20.31
N ALA A 200 4.27 -1.50 -20.21
CA ALA A 200 3.80 -2.85 -20.53
C ALA A 200 2.61 -3.26 -19.65
N GLU A 201 2.69 -3.03 -18.34
CA GLU A 201 1.60 -3.28 -17.40
C GLU A 201 0.33 -2.50 -17.79
N PHE A 202 0.47 -1.20 -18.06
CA PHE A 202 -0.62 -0.33 -18.51
C PHE A 202 -1.28 -0.84 -19.80
N LEU A 203 -0.49 -1.17 -20.82
CA LEU A 203 -1.00 -1.67 -22.09
C LEU A 203 -1.77 -2.99 -21.95
N ILE A 204 -1.28 -3.89 -21.08
CA ILE A 204 -2.01 -5.12 -20.76
C ILE A 204 -3.37 -4.79 -20.13
N TYR A 205 -3.43 -3.87 -19.15
CA TYR A 205 -4.70 -3.51 -18.53
C TYR A 205 -5.63 -2.79 -19.51
N VAL A 206 -5.13 -1.92 -20.39
CA VAL A 206 -5.94 -1.31 -21.47
C VAL A 206 -6.54 -2.38 -22.37
N PHE A 207 -5.75 -3.36 -22.79
CA PHE A 207 -6.24 -4.49 -23.59
C PHE A 207 -7.33 -5.27 -22.86
N LEU A 208 -7.16 -5.51 -21.55
CA LEU A 208 -8.14 -6.27 -20.74
C LEU A 208 -9.48 -5.53 -20.63
N VAL A 209 -9.48 -4.22 -20.35
CA VAL A 209 -10.72 -3.44 -20.17
C VAL A 209 -11.42 -3.07 -21.48
N THR A 210 -10.71 -3.14 -22.60
CA THR A 210 -11.30 -2.97 -23.95
C THR A 210 -11.81 -4.29 -24.55
N SER A 211 -11.33 -5.43 -24.03
CA SER A 211 -11.73 -6.76 -24.48
C SER A 211 -13.14 -7.12 -24.01
N LYS A 212 -13.95 -7.69 -24.91
CA LYS A 212 -15.31 -8.17 -24.58
C LYS A 212 -15.34 -9.40 -23.66
N LYS A 213 -14.19 -10.00 -23.36
CA LYS A 213 -14.09 -11.24 -22.56
C LYS A 213 -14.13 -11.02 -21.04
N TYR A 214 -13.95 -9.77 -20.58
CA TYR A 214 -13.80 -9.47 -19.16
C TYR A 214 -15.01 -8.73 -18.58
N PRO A 215 -15.28 -8.88 -17.29
CA PRO A 215 -16.50 -8.33 -16.68
C PRO A 215 -16.48 -6.81 -16.49
N ILE A 216 -15.30 -6.18 -16.60
CA ILE A 216 -15.12 -4.72 -16.49
C ILE A 216 -14.78 -4.20 -17.87
N ARG A 217 -15.58 -3.25 -18.36
CA ARG A 217 -15.35 -2.59 -19.65
C ARG A 217 -15.34 -1.09 -19.42
N LEU A 218 -14.33 -0.42 -19.92
CA LEU A 218 -14.30 1.03 -19.90
C LEU A 218 -14.71 1.57 -21.27
N SER A 219 -15.66 2.48 -21.25
CA SER A 219 -16.07 3.19 -22.46
C SER A 219 -15.35 4.52 -22.55
N LEU A 220 -14.53 4.73 -23.59
CA LEU A 220 -13.88 6.02 -23.85
C LEU A 220 -14.88 7.16 -23.86
N LYS A 221 -16.08 6.93 -24.44
CA LYS A 221 -17.14 7.94 -24.46
C LYS A 221 -17.59 8.36 -23.07
N ARG A 222 -17.74 7.39 -22.15
CA ARG A 222 -18.16 7.65 -20.75
C ARG A 222 -17.03 8.32 -19.93
N MET A 223 -15.79 8.12 -20.27
CA MET A 223 -14.69 8.82 -19.59
C MET A 223 -14.78 10.35 -19.74
N PHE A 224 -15.40 10.85 -20.80
CA PHE A 224 -15.62 12.28 -21.01
C PHE A 224 -17.00 12.78 -20.49
N THR A 225 -17.88 11.90 -20.05
CA THR A 225 -19.14 12.27 -19.39
C THR A 225 -18.93 12.39 -17.89
N PHE A 226 -19.65 13.32 -17.24
CA PHE A 226 -19.51 13.55 -15.81
C PHE A 226 -20.90 13.58 -15.16
N ASP A 227 -21.18 12.57 -14.33
CA ASP A 227 -22.39 12.55 -13.50
C ASP A 227 -22.07 13.10 -12.12
N ILE A 228 -22.44 14.35 -11.87
CA ILE A 228 -22.14 15.05 -10.63
C ILE A 228 -22.86 14.43 -9.41
N VAL A 229 -24.06 13.86 -9.60
CA VAL A 229 -24.82 13.25 -8.52
C VAL A 229 -24.13 11.98 -8.06
N PHE A 230 -23.79 11.11 -9.00
CA PHE A 230 -23.03 9.90 -8.72
C PHE A 230 -21.65 10.21 -8.14
N PHE A 231 -20.96 11.19 -8.71
CA PHE A 231 -19.64 11.64 -8.22
C PHE A 231 -19.70 12.12 -6.78
N LYS A 232 -20.68 12.97 -6.42
CA LYS A 232 -20.86 13.42 -5.03
C LYS A 232 -21.13 12.25 -4.09
N LYS A 233 -21.96 11.27 -4.51
CA LYS A 233 -22.23 10.06 -3.73
C LYS A 233 -20.95 9.24 -3.53
N LEU A 234 -20.17 9.01 -4.58
CA LEU A 234 -18.91 8.29 -4.51
C LEU A 234 -17.92 9.00 -3.58
N MET A 235 -17.71 10.31 -3.76
CA MET A 235 -16.74 11.08 -3.00
C MET A 235 -17.12 11.26 -1.52
N LYS A 236 -18.40 11.22 -1.16
CA LYS A 236 -18.84 11.20 0.24
C LYS A 236 -18.17 10.11 1.06
N TYR A 237 -17.88 8.95 0.44
CA TYR A 237 -17.28 7.79 1.07
C TYR A 237 -15.80 7.58 0.68
N ALA A 238 -15.43 7.95 -0.54
CA ALA A 238 -14.06 7.77 -1.02
C ALA A 238 -13.12 8.86 -0.50
N SER A 239 -13.54 10.13 -0.42
CA SER A 239 -12.65 11.21 0.02
C SER A 239 -12.10 11.03 1.44
N PRO A 240 -12.86 10.55 2.45
CA PRO A 240 -12.27 10.28 3.75
C PRO A 240 -11.17 9.19 3.68
N VAL A 241 -11.33 8.19 2.79
CA VAL A 241 -10.31 7.15 2.62
C VAL A 241 -9.06 7.72 1.95
N ILE A 242 -9.21 8.54 0.92
CA ILE A 242 -8.09 9.19 0.21
C ILE A 242 -7.29 10.07 1.18
N VAL A 243 -7.98 10.93 1.93
CA VAL A 243 -7.37 11.81 2.95
C VAL A 243 -6.67 10.98 4.02
N ASN A 244 -7.30 9.89 4.45
CA ASN A 244 -6.72 8.99 5.44
C ASN A 244 -5.38 8.41 4.98
N GLU A 245 -5.33 7.82 3.79
CA GLU A 245 -4.11 7.20 3.27
C GLU A 245 -3.00 8.24 3.03
N PHE A 246 -3.36 9.43 2.54
CA PHE A 246 -2.42 10.54 2.40
C PHE A 246 -1.83 10.97 3.75
N LEU A 247 -2.66 11.23 4.75
CA LEU A 247 -2.21 11.64 6.08
C LEU A 247 -1.47 10.51 6.81
N TRP A 248 -1.86 9.25 6.59
CA TRP A 248 -1.15 8.10 7.13
C TRP A 248 0.26 8.00 6.54
N SER A 249 0.42 8.22 5.23
CA SER A 249 1.74 8.21 4.59
C SER A 249 2.66 9.30 5.14
N LEU A 250 2.13 10.49 5.39
CA LEU A 250 2.87 11.58 6.04
C LEU A 250 3.26 11.25 7.48
N GLY A 251 2.37 10.61 8.25
CA GLY A 251 2.66 10.20 9.61
C GLY A 251 3.77 9.14 9.68
N MET A 252 3.75 8.15 8.78
CA MET A 252 4.83 7.15 8.68
C MET A 252 6.16 7.78 8.26
N THR A 253 6.14 8.78 7.37
CA THR A 253 7.31 9.57 7.02
C THR A 253 7.82 10.36 8.23
N THR A 254 6.92 10.91 9.03
CA THR A 254 7.27 11.63 10.28
C THR A 254 7.93 10.70 11.29
N TYR A 255 7.47 9.46 11.45
CA TYR A 255 8.17 8.48 12.28
C TYR A 255 9.60 8.26 11.80
N THR A 256 9.80 8.04 10.51
CA THR A 256 11.15 7.87 9.93
C THR A 256 12.03 9.09 10.21
N PHE A 257 11.48 10.29 10.09
CA PHE A 257 12.19 11.54 10.41
C PHE A 257 12.59 11.63 11.90
N VAL A 258 11.70 11.26 12.83
CA VAL A 258 12.00 11.25 14.26
C VAL A 258 13.14 10.27 14.57
N PHE A 259 13.07 9.04 14.06
CA PHE A 259 14.14 8.05 14.23
C PHE A 259 15.49 8.54 13.64
N ALA A 260 15.45 9.22 12.49
CA ALA A 260 16.64 9.79 11.86
C ALA A 260 17.29 10.91 12.73
N ARG A 261 16.48 11.65 13.49
CA ARG A 261 16.97 12.69 14.42
C ARG A 261 17.48 12.13 15.73
N MET A 262 17.11 10.90 16.10
CA MET A 262 17.61 10.27 17.33
C MET A 262 19.08 9.86 17.19
N SER A 263 19.41 9.02 16.20
CA SER A 263 20.78 8.57 15.93
C SER A 263 20.86 7.76 14.62
N THR A 264 22.08 7.59 14.10
CA THR A 264 22.35 6.68 12.96
C THR A 264 21.95 5.24 13.30
N THR A 265 22.23 4.79 14.53
CA THR A 265 21.79 3.47 15.02
C THR A 265 20.28 3.32 14.95
N ALA A 266 19.51 4.35 15.32
CA ALA A 266 18.07 4.33 15.27
C ALA A 266 17.54 4.16 13.83
N VAL A 267 18.21 4.77 12.85
CA VAL A 267 17.89 4.60 11.43
C VAL A 267 18.11 3.15 10.98
N VAL A 268 19.26 2.57 11.34
CA VAL A 268 19.58 1.17 10.97
C VAL A 268 18.57 0.21 11.59
N VAL A 269 18.28 0.35 12.88
CA VAL A 269 17.29 -0.47 13.58
C VAL A 269 15.91 -0.33 12.94
N ARG A 270 15.49 0.91 12.62
CA ARG A 270 14.19 1.17 11.97
C ARG A 270 14.12 0.53 10.58
N ASN A 271 15.18 0.64 9.77
CA ASN A 271 15.20 0.09 8.41
C ASN A 271 15.11 -1.45 8.42
N ILE A 272 15.88 -2.11 9.28
CA ILE A 272 15.82 -3.57 9.40
C ILE A 272 14.44 -4.01 9.92
N SER A 273 13.93 -3.35 10.95
CA SER A 273 12.64 -3.68 11.53
C SER A 273 11.47 -3.43 10.58
N SER A 274 11.49 -2.35 9.79
CA SER A 274 10.46 -2.07 8.80
C SER A 274 10.43 -3.08 7.66
N THR A 275 11.59 -3.62 7.27
CA THR A 275 11.66 -4.70 6.29
C THR A 275 10.90 -5.93 6.77
N ILE A 276 11.05 -6.26 8.06
CA ILE A 276 10.35 -7.38 8.69
C ILE A 276 8.83 -7.09 8.85
N GLU A 277 8.47 -5.87 9.23
CA GLU A 277 7.06 -5.43 9.29
C GLU A 277 6.37 -5.60 7.93
N ASN A 278 7.06 -5.28 6.83
CA ASN A 278 6.52 -5.40 5.48
C ASN A 278 6.12 -6.84 5.11
N PHE A 279 6.82 -7.86 5.61
CA PHE A 279 6.38 -9.25 5.42
C PHE A 279 5.00 -9.50 6.04
N GLY A 280 4.72 -8.95 7.22
CA GLY A 280 3.39 -9.00 7.83
C GLY A 280 2.32 -8.33 6.95
N PHE A 281 2.62 -7.16 6.40
CA PHE A 281 1.70 -6.42 5.51
C PHE A 281 1.38 -7.16 4.21
N ILE A 282 2.28 -7.97 3.69
CA ILE A 282 2.04 -8.79 2.48
C ILE A 282 0.84 -9.73 2.70
N PHE A 283 0.82 -10.46 3.81
CA PHE A 283 -0.27 -11.38 4.16
C PHE A 283 -1.55 -10.63 4.53
N PHE A 284 -1.41 -9.53 5.28
CA PHE A 284 -2.53 -8.66 5.65
C PHE A 284 -3.28 -8.14 4.42
N GLY A 285 -2.58 -7.68 3.37
CA GLY A 285 -3.19 -7.14 2.15
C GLY A 285 -4.12 -8.15 1.47
N GLY A 286 -3.76 -9.43 1.45
CA GLY A 286 -4.61 -10.51 0.92
C GLY A 286 -5.89 -10.71 1.72
N ILE A 287 -5.79 -10.80 3.04
CA ILE A 287 -6.94 -11.03 3.94
C ILE A 287 -7.86 -9.80 3.94
N SER A 288 -7.31 -8.59 4.04
CA SER A 288 -8.08 -7.34 4.05
C SER A 288 -8.86 -7.16 2.73
N SER A 289 -8.22 -7.38 1.59
CA SER A 289 -8.89 -7.31 0.28
C SER A 289 -10.00 -8.35 0.14
N ALA A 290 -9.76 -9.59 0.57
CA ALA A 290 -10.80 -10.62 0.57
C ALA A 290 -11.98 -10.25 1.49
N THR A 291 -11.70 -9.56 2.61
CA THR A 291 -12.73 -9.07 3.52
C THR A 291 -13.61 -8.02 2.84
N VAL A 292 -13.00 -7.01 2.19
CA VAL A 292 -13.75 -5.98 1.44
C VAL A 292 -14.66 -6.61 0.40
N VAL A 293 -14.13 -7.54 -0.38
CA VAL A 293 -14.89 -8.19 -1.47
C VAL A 293 -16.05 -9.03 -0.94
N ILE A 294 -15.79 -9.88 0.03
CA ILE A 294 -16.79 -10.85 0.52
C ILE A 294 -17.83 -10.16 1.40
N VAL A 295 -17.41 -9.34 2.36
CA VAL A 295 -18.34 -8.63 3.25
C VAL A 295 -19.10 -7.58 2.45
N GLY A 296 -18.41 -6.77 1.62
CA GLY A 296 -19.04 -5.74 0.79
C GLY A 296 -20.09 -6.31 -0.17
N SER A 297 -19.80 -7.46 -0.82
CA SER A 297 -20.78 -8.10 -1.72
C SER A 297 -22.04 -8.59 -0.99
N GLU A 298 -21.90 -9.09 0.25
CA GLU A 298 -23.08 -9.50 1.03
C GLU A 298 -23.88 -8.31 1.55
N LEU A 299 -23.23 -7.18 1.88
CA LEU A 299 -23.90 -5.92 2.19
C LEU A 299 -24.67 -5.38 0.98
N GLY A 300 -24.09 -5.43 -0.22
CA GLY A 300 -24.76 -5.07 -1.46
C GLY A 300 -26.03 -5.90 -1.72
N ARG A 301 -25.99 -7.18 -1.40
CA ARG A 301 -27.13 -8.12 -1.49
C ARG A 301 -28.18 -7.96 -0.38
N LYS A 302 -27.95 -7.05 0.58
CA LYS A 302 -28.77 -6.90 1.79
C LYS A 302 -28.77 -8.13 2.72
N LYS A 303 -27.76 -9.02 2.60
CA LYS A 303 -27.60 -10.21 3.45
C LYS A 303 -26.81 -9.87 4.70
N TYR A 304 -27.37 -9.02 5.55
CA TYR A 304 -26.69 -8.43 6.70
C TYR A 304 -26.17 -9.45 7.72
N ASP A 305 -26.95 -10.50 8.01
CA ASP A 305 -26.53 -11.52 8.97
C ASP A 305 -25.37 -12.36 8.43
N LEU A 306 -25.36 -12.62 7.12
CA LEU A 306 -24.25 -13.31 6.48
C LEU A 306 -22.99 -12.43 6.45
N ALA A 307 -23.13 -11.12 6.20
CA ALA A 307 -22.05 -10.17 6.27
C ALA A 307 -21.44 -10.12 7.69
N LYS A 308 -22.25 -10.07 8.76
CA LYS A 308 -21.79 -10.16 10.16
C LYS A 308 -21.04 -11.47 10.42
N LYS A 309 -21.59 -12.60 9.98
CA LYS A 309 -20.99 -13.92 10.14
C LYS A 309 -19.62 -14.00 9.46
N TYR A 310 -19.50 -13.47 8.24
CA TYR A 310 -18.23 -13.45 7.52
C TYR A 310 -17.24 -12.47 8.15
N ALA A 311 -17.65 -11.28 8.55
CA ALA A 311 -16.80 -10.33 9.27
C ALA A 311 -16.19 -10.96 10.52
N ARG A 312 -17.01 -11.66 11.35
CA ARG A 312 -16.49 -12.37 12.54
C ARG A 312 -15.47 -13.45 12.16
N LYS A 313 -15.73 -14.23 11.09
CA LYS A 313 -14.78 -15.24 10.62
C LYS A 313 -13.47 -14.64 10.14
N PHE A 314 -13.51 -13.48 9.46
CA PHE A 314 -12.30 -12.77 9.04
C PHE A 314 -11.49 -12.27 10.24
N LEU A 315 -12.10 -11.73 11.28
CA LEU A 315 -11.40 -11.34 12.51
C LEU A 315 -10.72 -12.55 13.16
N GLN A 316 -11.41 -13.69 13.26
CA GLN A 316 -10.83 -14.92 13.80
C GLN A 316 -9.67 -15.43 12.96
N LEU A 317 -9.84 -15.48 11.63
CA LEU A 317 -8.78 -15.88 10.70
C LEU A 317 -7.57 -14.95 10.80
N THR A 318 -7.81 -13.65 10.95
CA THR A 318 -6.74 -12.65 11.07
C THR A 318 -5.93 -12.86 12.35
N ILE A 319 -6.58 -13.09 13.50
CA ILE A 319 -5.88 -13.35 14.75
C ILE A 319 -4.97 -14.57 14.61
N ILE A 320 -5.50 -15.67 14.05
CA ILE A 320 -4.73 -16.92 13.88
C ILE A 320 -3.54 -16.68 12.94
N ALA A 321 -3.80 -16.12 11.75
CA ALA A 321 -2.76 -15.88 10.75
C ALA A 321 -1.69 -14.90 11.25
N ALA A 322 -2.10 -13.83 11.94
CA ALA A 322 -1.19 -12.84 12.49
C ALA A 322 -0.36 -13.37 13.66
N SER A 323 -0.94 -14.23 14.51
CA SER A 323 -0.20 -14.90 15.57
C SER A 323 0.86 -15.86 15.02
N ILE A 324 0.51 -16.63 13.98
CA ILE A 324 1.47 -17.52 13.31
C ILE A 324 2.58 -16.69 12.65
N ALA A 325 2.24 -15.61 11.94
CA ALA A 325 3.22 -14.73 11.31
C ALA A 325 4.14 -14.06 12.35
N GLY A 326 3.57 -13.53 13.45
CA GLY A 326 4.33 -12.91 14.54
C GLY A 326 5.27 -13.89 15.24
N LEU A 327 4.79 -15.10 15.54
CA LEU A 327 5.62 -16.18 16.10
C LEU A 327 6.73 -16.56 15.10
N GLY A 328 6.43 -16.67 13.80
CA GLY A 328 7.43 -16.94 12.79
C GLY A 328 8.53 -15.87 12.77
N VAL A 329 8.15 -14.59 12.78
CA VAL A 329 9.09 -13.47 12.85
C VAL A 329 9.98 -13.57 14.10
N ILE A 330 9.42 -13.90 15.27
CA ILE A 330 10.18 -14.04 16.51
C ILE A 330 11.14 -15.23 16.44
N LEU A 331 10.68 -16.39 15.99
CA LEU A 331 11.49 -17.62 15.92
C LEU A 331 12.65 -17.48 14.93
N PHE A 332 12.42 -16.84 13.77
CA PHE A 332 13.42 -16.64 12.74
C PHE A 332 14.23 -15.34 12.90
N SER A 333 13.98 -14.56 13.96
CA SER A 333 14.64 -13.25 14.19
C SER A 333 16.17 -13.34 14.16
N ARG A 334 16.76 -14.36 14.80
CA ARG A 334 18.22 -14.58 14.79
C ARG A 334 18.77 -14.90 13.40
N VAL A 335 18.05 -15.70 12.63
CA VAL A 335 18.44 -16.05 11.26
C VAL A 335 18.41 -14.80 10.38
N ILE A 336 17.35 -14.00 10.53
CA ILE A 336 17.16 -12.77 9.76
C ILE A 336 18.28 -11.75 10.06
N ILE A 337 18.57 -11.50 11.34
CA ILE A 337 19.58 -10.50 11.69
C ILE A 337 20.99 -10.92 11.31
N ASN A 338 21.29 -12.22 11.26
CA ASN A 338 22.60 -12.73 10.82
C ASN A 338 22.87 -12.49 9.33
N LEU A 339 21.86 -12.14 8.54
CA LEU A 339 22.03 -11.71 7.14
C LEU A 339 22.58 -10.28 7.03
N TYR A 340 22.54 -9.51 8.13
CA TYR A 340 23.03 -8.14 8.17
C TYR A 340 24.39 -8.09 8.87
N ASN A 341 25.34 -7.41 8.24
CA ASN A 341 26.67 -7.19 8.82
C ASN A 341 26.62 -5.94 9.72
N VAL A 342 26.19 -6.12 10.98
CA VAL A 342 26.05 -5.05 11.98
C VAL A 342 26.77 -5.43 13.26
N ASP A 343 27.18 -4.45 14.05
CA ASP A 343 27.81 -4.66 15.34
C ASP A 343 26.86 -5.34 16.34
N GLU A 344 27.43 -5.86 17.45
CA GLU A 344 26.68 -6.64 18.43
C GLU A 344 25.61 -5.81 19.15
N PHE A 345 25.87 -4.52 19.40
CA PHE A 345 24.89 -3.64 20.03
C PHE A 345 23.67 -3.42 19.14
N ILE A 346 23.88 -3.13 17.85
CA ILE A 346 22.80 -2.99 16.87
C ILE A 346 22.06 -4.33 16.74
N ARG A 347 22.78 -5.45 16.67
CA ARG A 347 22.19 -6.79 16.57
C ARG A 347 21.23 -7.07 17.72
N ASN A 348 21.65 -6.85 18.97
CA ASN A 348 20.83 -7.09 20.15
C ASN A 348 19.64 -6.13 20.24
N THR A 349 19.83 -4.88 19.84
CA THR A 349 18.75 -3.88 19.77
C THR A 349 17.71 -4.29 18.74
N VAL A 350 18.12 -4.68 17.53
CA VAL A 350 17.23 -5.14 16.46
C VAL A 350 16.48 -6.40 16.88
N LEU A 351 17.14 -7.39 17.52
CA LEU A 351 16.45 -8.58 18.03
C LEU A 351 15.33 -8.22 19.00
N THR A 352 15.59 -7.30 19.92
CA THR A 352 14.56 -6.83 20.85
C THR A 352 13.38 -6.18 20.12
N VAL A 353 13.67 -5.31 19.15
CA VAL A 353 12.63 -4.64 18.35
C VAL A 353 11.85 -5.65 17.49
N ILE A 354 12.50 -6.66 16.92
CA ILE A 354 11.82 -7.73 16.16
C ILE A 354 10.84 -8.51 17.04
N ILE A 355 11.22 -8.81 18.27
CA ILE A 355 10.31 -9.47 19.24
C ILE A 355 9.10 -8.58 19.52
N ILE A 356 9.31 -7.28 19.75
CA ILE A 356 8.24 -6.31 19.97
C ILE A 356 7.30 -6.25 18.75
N VAL A 357 7.87 -6.16 17.54
CA VAL A 357 7.13 -6.14 16.28
C VAL A 357 6.33 -7.42 16.08
N GLY A 358 6.96 -8.59 16.29
CA GLY A 358 6.30 -9.89 16.15
C GLY A 358 5.13 -10.07 17.13
N ALA A 359 5.32 -9.65 18.40
CA ALA A 359 4.27 -9.67 19.41
C ALA A 359 3.11 -8.70 19.10
N ALA A 360 3.39 -7.58 18.44
CA ALA A 360 2.39 -6.59 18.05
C ALA A 360 1.60 -6.95 16.77
N GLN A 361 2.07 -7.91 15.95
CA GLN A 361 1.45 -8.29 14.68
C GLN A 361 -0.05 -8.64 14.81
N PRO A 362 -0.51 -9.43 15.79
CA PRO A 362 -1.93 -9.73 15.94
C PRO A 362 -2.79 -8.48 16.10
N ILE A 363 -2.33 -7.50 16.87
CA ILE A 363 -3.06 -6.24 17.10
C ILE A 363 -3.08 -5.39 15.83
N LYS A 364 -1.92 -5.19 15.19
CA LYS A 364 -1.79 -4.39 13.94
C LYS A 364 -2.64 -4.96 12.81
N MET A 365 -2.55 -6.28 12.57
CA MET A 365 -3.32 -6.92 11.50
C MET A 365 -4.82 -6.94 11.80
N LEU A 366 -5.22 -7.13 13.05
CA LEU A 366 -6.62 -7.09 13.45
C LEU A 366 -7.22 -5.70 13.23
N ASN A 367 -6.50 -4.64 13.61
CA ASN A 367 -6.89 -3.26 13.35
C ASN A 367 -7.06 -3.02 11.84
N GLY A 368 -6.09 -3.42 11.04
CA GLY A 368 -6.15 -3.23 9.60
C GLY A 368 -7.34 -3.95 8.96
N VAL A 369 -7.58 -5.23 9.28
CA VAL A 369 -8.75 -5.96 8.73
C VAL A 369 -10.07 -5.39 9.25
N ASN A 370 -10.14 -4.96 10.51
CA ASN A 370 -11.33 -4.33 11.04
C ASN A 370 -11.61 -2.98 10.37
N ILE A 371 -10.60 -2.09 10.30
CA ILE A 371 -10.76 -0.72 9.78
C ILE A 371 -10.90 -0.76 8.25
N VAL A 372 -9.91 -1.30 7.55
CA VAL A 372 -9.86 -1.29 6.08
C VAL A 372 -10.80 -2.32 5.47
N GLY A 373 -10.86 -3.51 6.07
CA GLY A 373 -11.66 -4.63 5.57
C GLY A 373 -13.15 -4.50 5.90
N ILE A 374 -13.52 -4.27 7.17
CA ILE A 374 -14.91 -4.37 7.65
C ILE A 374 -15.58 -3.00 7.71
N LEU A 375 -15.04 -2.05 8.49
CA LEU A 375 -15.69 -0.76 8.70
C LEU A 375 -15.86 0.02 7.39
N ARG A 376 -14.80 0.07 6.55
CA ARG A 376 -14.88 0.73 5.25
C ARG A 376 -15.87 0.05 4.31
N SER A 377 -15.96 -1.29 4.27
CA SER A 377 -16.91 -2.02 3.43
C SER A 377 -18.35 -1.63 3.66
N GLY A 378 -18.68 -1.25 4.88
CA GLY A 378 -19.99 -0.78 5.28
C GLY A 378 -20.15 0.74 5.28
N GLY A 379 -19.21 1.50 4.71
CA GLY A 379 -19.30 2.96 4.56
C GLY A 379 -18.93 3.78 5.80
N GLU A 380 -18.37 3.16 6.86
CA GLU A 380 -17.88 3.89 8.04
C GLU A 380 -16.52 4.56 7.78
N THR A 381 -16.35 5.15 6.59
CA THR A 381 -15.07 5.71 6.13
C THR A 381 -14.64 6.93 6.93
N LYS A 382 -15.59 7.79 7.32
CA LYS A 382 -15.31 8.97 8.17
C LYS A 382 -14.84 8.56 9.56
N PHE A 383 -15.48 7.55 10.18
CA PHE A 383 -15.05 7.05 11.47
C PHE A 383 -13.67 6.35 11.38
N ALA A 384 -13.44 5.56 10.33
CA ALA A 384 -12.17 4.93 10.07
C ALA A 384 -11.04 5.96 9.92
N MET A 385 -11.25 7.01 9.13
CA MET A 385 -10.33 8.12 8.97
C MET A 385 -10.04 8.82 10.30
N PHE A 386 -11.09 9.19 11.05
CA PHE A 386 -10.94 9.83 12.34
C PHE A 386 -10.11 8.98 13.30
N LEU A 387 -10.41 7.68 13.39
CA LEU A 387 -9.72 6.74 14.26
C LEU A 387 -8.24 6.65 13.91
N GLU A 388 -7.90 6.49 12.64
CA GLU A 388 -6.51 6.36 12.19
C GLU A 388 -5.72 7.67 12.35
N ILE A 389 -6.31 8.81 11.95
CA ILE A 389 -5.64 10.11 12.05
C ILE A 389 -5.41 10.50 13.50
N VAL A 390 -6.43 10.36 14.36
CA VAL A 390 -6.28 10.71 15.79
C VAL A 390 -5.24 9.82 16.44
N SER A 391 -5.29 8.51 16.19
CA SER A 391 -4.31 7.59 16.77
C SER A 391 -2.89 7.92 16.35
N LEU A 392 -2.67 8.16 15.06
CA LEU A 392 -1.33 8.40 14.52
C LEU A 392 -0.80 9.79 14.90
N TRP A 393 -1.57 10.85 14.63
CA TRP A 393 -1.10 12.23 14.72
C TRP A 393 -1.19 12.83 16.13
N PHE A 394 -2.13 12.38 16.96
CA PHE A 394 -2.31 12.91 18.30
C PHE A 394 -1.84 11.99 19.42
N ILE A 395 -1.57 10.71 19.11
CA ILE A 395 -1.03 9.75 20.08
C ILE A 395 0.35 9.26 19.63
N GLY A 396 0.44 8.61 18.48
CA GLY A 396 1.65 7.93 18.03
C GLY A 396 2.81 8.88 17.77
N VAL A 397 2.63 9.85 16.85
CA VAL A 397 3.69 10.82 16.46
C VAL A 397 4.16 11.65 17.66
N PRO A 398 3.29 12.27 18.49
CA PRO A 398 3.74 13.01 19.66
C PRO A 398 4.48 12.13 20.66
N LEU A 399 3.98 10.92 20.93
CA LEU A 399 4.58 10.02 21.91
C LEU A 399 6.00 9.58 21.47
N VAL A 400 6.17 9.22 20.19
CA VAL A 400 7.48 8.87 19.61
C VAL A 400 8.42 10.07 19.59
N ALA A 401 7.92 11.26 19.23
CA ALA A 401 8.73 12.47 19.20
C ALA A 401 9.19 12.89 20.61
N ILE A 402 8.29 12.89 21.59
CA ILE A 402 8.61 13.27 22.98
C ILE A 402 9.59 12.26 23.60
N THR A 403 9.32 10.96 23.47
CA THR A 403 10.18 9.90 24.06
C THR A 403 11.54 9.84 23.36
N GLY A 404 11.58 10.00 22.02
CA GLY A 404 12.83 9.91 21.26
C GLY A 404 13.68 11.17 21.26
N LEU A 405 13.08 12.37 21.11
CA LEU A 405 13.83 13.62 20.94
C LEU A 405 13.96 14.45 22.21
N VAL A 406 12.93 14.45 23.08
CA VAL A 406 12.96 15.22 24.32
C VAL A 406 13.58 14.39 25.44
N PHE A 407 13.02 13.22 25.73
CA PHE A 407 13.53 12.35 26.82
C PHE A 407 14.73 11.49 26.39
N LYS A 408 15.04 11.41 25.09
CA LYS A 408 16.17 10.64 24.52
C LYS A 408 16.22 9.19 25.03
N LEU A 409 15.05 8.55 25.13
CA LEU A 409 14.95 7.18 25.60
C LEU A 409 15.55 6.20 24.57
N PRO A 410 15.94 4.97 25.02
CA PRO A 410 16.42 3.93 24.12
C PRO A 410 15.42 3.64 23.01
N ILE A 411 15.92 3.32 21.81
CA ILE A 411 15.09 3.08 20.62
C ILE A 411 14.05 1.98 20.84
N THR A 412 14.35 0.96 21.65
CA THR A 412 13.42 -0.12 22.01
C THR A 412 12.17 0.41 22.71
N VAL A 413 12.34 1.37 23.64
CA VAL A 413 11.23 2.04 24.33
C VAL A 413 10.42 2.89 23.36
N VAL A 414 11.10 3.68 22.53
CA VAL A 414 10.44 4.49 21.49
C VAL A 414 9.66 3.63 20.52
N TYR A 415 10.16 2.43 20.20
CA TYR A 415 9.46 1.48 19.33
C TYR A 415 8.19 0.93 20.00
N VAL A 416 8.20 0.67 21.31
CA VAL A 416 6.98 0.29 22.06
C VAL A 416 5.93 1.39 21.98
N CYS A 417 6.34 2.67 21.99
CA CYS A 417 5.42 3.79 21.87
C CYS A 417 4.62 3.77 20.55
N THR A 418 5.18 3.20 19.47
CA THR A 418 4.43 3.03 18.21
C THR A 418 3.28 2.02 18.32
N ILE A 419 3.27 1.16 19.37
CA ILE A 419 2.22 0.17 19.58
C ILE A 419 1.06 0.75 20.37
N VAL A 420 1.30 1.81 21.15
CA VAL A 420 0.25 2.44 21.99
C VAL A 420 -0.90 2.93 21.11
N GLU A 421 -0.62 3.50 19.95
CA GLU A 421 -1.66 3.92 19.00
C GLU A 421 -2.51 2.74 18.51
N GLU A 422 -1.91 1.56 18.34
CA GLU A 422 -2.61 0.37 17.89
C GLU A 422 -3.57 -0.18 18.97
N ILE A 423 -3.22 -0.01 20.25
CA ILE A 423 -4.10 -0.37 21.37
C ILE A 423 -5.31 0.56 21.39
N PHE A 424 -5.11 1.86 21.17
CA PHE A 424 -6.21 2.81 21.07
C PHE A 424 -7.14 2.48 19.90
N LYS A 425 -6.57 2.17 18.72
CA LYS A 425 -7.34 1.77 17.52
C LYS A 425 -8.17 0.52 17.77
N ILE A 426 -7.62 -0.52 18.44
CA ILE A 426 -8.36 -1.78 18.63
C ILE A 426 -9.54 -1.58 19.59
N ILE A 427 -9.39 -0.79 20.65
CA ILE A 427 -10.45 -0.54 21.61
C ILE A 427 -11.64 0.15 20.92
N LEU A 428 -11.39 1.28 20.26
CA LEU A 428 -12.43 2.05 19.60
C LEU A 428 -12.96 1.38 18.34
N GLY A 429 -12.08 0.76 17.55
CA GLY A 429 -12.44 0.03 16.34
C GLY A 429 -13.35 -1.17 16.64
N MET A 430 -13.04 -1.96 17.68
CA MET A 430 -13.88 -3.08 18.10
C MET A 430 -15.20 -2.63 18.73
N LYS A 431 -15.21 -1.52 19.46
CA LYS A 431 -16.47 -0.89 19.93
C LYS A 431 -17.36 -0.52 18.75
N ARG A 432 -16.79 0.11 17.70
CA ARG A 432 -17.55 0.46 16.48
C ARG A 432 -18.02 -0.76 15.72
N TYR A 433 -17.19 -1.79 15.57
CA TYR A 433 -17.57 -3.07 14.97
C TYR A 433 -18.79 -3.70 15.69
N ARG A 434 -18.72 -3.80 17.04
CA ARG A 434 -19.81 -4.39 17.86
C ARG A 434 -21.10 -3.58 17.81
N SER A 435 -21.04 -2.27 17.61
CA SER A 435 -22.23 -1.43 17.48
C SER A 435 -23.06 -1.71 16.24
N GLY A 436 -22.54 -2.45 15.26
CA GLY A 436 -23.24 -2.75 14.00
C GLY A 436 -23.44 -1.57 13.05
N LYS A 437 -22.97 -0.37 13.38
CA LYS A 437 -23.15 0.85 12.57
C LYS A 437 -22.53 0.78 11.18
N TRP A 438 -21.59 -0.15 10.98
CA TRP A 438 -20.95 -0.41 9.70
C TRP A 438 -21.81 -1.24 8.73
N ILE A 439 -22.97 -1.75 9.17
CA ILE A 439 -23.81 -2.64 8.35
C ILE A 439 -24.74 -1.78 7.52
N LYS A 440 -24.24 -1.28 6.38
CA LYS A 440 -24.99 -0.39 5.48
C LYS A 440 -24.93 -0.87 4.04
N ASN A 441 -26.02 -0.64 3.32
CA ASN A 441 -26.09 -0.83 1.87
C ASN A 441 -26.00 0.54 1.19
N LEU A 442 -24.84 0.89 0.67
CA LEU A 442 -24.55 2.20 0.11
C LEU A 442 -25.10 2.41 -1.30
N ILE A 443 -25.41 1.33 -1.99
CA ILE A 443 -25.87 1.43 -3.38
C ILE A 443 -27.35 1.79 -3.47
N ASN A 444 -28.12 1.59 -2.39
CA ASN A 444 -29.53 1.94 -2.28
C ASN A 444 -29.81 3.18 -1.40
N GLU A 445 -28.74 3.81 -0.86
CA GLU A 445 -28.81 5.15 -0.26
C GLU A 445 -28.63 6.20 -1.39
#